data_9c3ebe2926c7a7f251a4427d95be70ee
#
_entry.id   9c3ebe2926c7a7f251a4427d95be70ee
#
_cell.length_a   1.000
_cell.length_b   1.000
_cell.length_c   1.000
_cell.angle_alpha   90.00
_cell.angle_beta   90.00
_cell.angle_gamma   90.00
#
_symmetry.space_group_name_H-M   'P 1'
#
loop_
_entity.id
_entity.type
_entity.pdbx_description
1 polymer ?
#
loop_
_entity_poly.entity_id
_entity_poly.type
_entity_poly.pdbx_seq_one_letter_code
_entity_poly.pdbx_strand_id
1 'polypeptide(L)'
;MTLLDGITSRLVDTDRLTVGILERVGDNPATAPEQTVVLIHGNVSSSLFWQELMQDLPSDLRVIAIDLRGFGETESLSVDATRGVRDFSDDVHATLTALGIETAHLVGW
;
A
#
# COMPACT_ATOMS: atom_id res chain seq x y z
N MET A 1 13.68 -9.71 5.66
CA MET A 1 12.85 -8.50 5.85
C MET A 1 12.48 -8.40 7.32
N THR A 2 12.70 -7.25 7.92
CA THR A 2 12.37 -7.01 9.32
C THR A 2 11.20 -6.06 9.43
N LEU A 3 10.12 -6.50 10.07
CA LEU A 3 8.95 -5.66 10.33
C LEU A 3 9.03 -5.09 11.75
N LEU A 4 8.66 -3.84 11.88
CA LEU A 4 8.53 -3.19 13.18
C LEU A 4 7.25 -3.64 13.89
N ASP A 5 7.20 -3.44 15.20
CA ASP A 5 6.04 -3.88 15.99
C ASP A 5 4.73 -3.26 15.49
N GLY A 6 3.69 -4.07 15.45
CA GLY A 6 2.35 -3.65 15.02
C GLY A 6 2.14 -3.64 13.51
N ILE A 7 3.20 -3.95 12.74
CA ILE A 7 3.12 -3.97 11.28
C ILE A 7 3.14 -5.41 10.79
N THR A 8 2.20 -5.74 9.91
CA THR A 8 2.11 -7.05 9.28
C THR A 8 2.25 -6.91 7.77
N SER A 9 2.73 -7.97 7.12
CA SER A 9 2.82 -8.03 5.66
C SER A 9 1.91 -9.12 5.13
N ARG A 10 1.37 -8.88 3.93
CA ARG A 10 0.62 -9.91 3.21
C ARG A 10 0.59 -9.62 1.72
N LEU A 11 0.20 -10.62 0.95
CA LEU A 11 -0.03 -10.50 -0.48
C LEU A 11 -1.51 -10.31 -0.73
N VAL A 12 -1.83 -9.46 -1.68
CA VAL A 12 -3.20 -9.18 -2.11
C VAL A 12 -3.31 -9.54 -3.59
N ASP A 13 -4.20 -10.48 -3.90
CA ASP A 13 -4.47 -10.82 -5.29
C ASP A 13 -5.46 -9.80 -5.87
N THR A 14 -5.06 -9.15 -6.95
CA THR A 14 -5.91 -8.22 -7.68
C THR A 14 -6.19 -8.78 -9.07
N ASP A 15 -7.06 -8.11 -9.83
CA ASP A 15 -7.34 -8.50 -11.21
C ASP A 15 -6.20 -8.14 -12.18
N ARG A 16 -5.15 -7.47 -11.70
CA ARG A 16 -4.00 -7.07 -12.51
C ARG A 16 -2.72 -7.83 -12.16
N LEU A 17 -2.44 -8.02 -10.87
CA LEU A 17 -1.24 -8.68 -10.38
C LEU A 17 -1.37 -8.97 -8.88
N THR A 18 -0.43 -9.74 -8.34
CA THR A 18 -0.33 -9.95 -6.90
C THR A 18 0.53 -8.86 -6.28
N VAL A 19 0.01 -8.18 -5.28
CA VAL A 19 0.61 -6.99 -4.67
C VAL A 19 0.98 -7.27 -3.22
N GLY A 20 2.22 -6.92 -2.85
CA GLY A 20 2.66 -6.95 -1.45
C GLY A 20 2.26 -5.67 -0.75
N ILE A 21 1.75 -5.80 0.46
CA ILE A 21 1.43 -4.64 1.30
C ILE A 21 1.96 -4.85 2.72
N LEU A 22 2.23 -3.73 3.37
CA LEU A 22 2.34 -3.67 4.83
C LEU A 22 1.07 -3.03 5.36
N GLU A 23 0.63 -3.51 6.51
CA GLU A 23 -0.61 -3.00 7.11
C GLU A 23 -0.44 -2.81 8.61
N ARG A 24 -0.93 -1.68 9.11
CA ARG A 24 -1.14 -1.45 10.53
C ARG A 24 -2.62 -1.19 10.72
N VAL A 25 -3.31 -2.11 11.38
CA VAL A 25 -4.73 -1.96 11.66
C VAL A 25 -4.90 -1.02 12.85
N GLY A 26 -5.80 -0.05 12.72
CA GLY A 26 -6.11 0.87 13.82
C GLY A 26 -6.83 0.19 14.99
N ASP A 27 -6.96 0.91 16.09
CA ASP A 27 -7.59 0.40 17.30
C ASP A 27 -9.07 0.03 17.09
N ASN A 28 -9.71 0.66 16.11
CA ASN A 28 -11.10 0.36 15.75
C ASN A 28 -11.19 0.09 14.24
N PRO A 29 -10.95 -1.15 13.81
CA PRO A 29 -10.91 -1.49 12.38
C PRO A 29 -12.25 -1.32 11.66
N ALA A 30 -13.35 -1.11 12.37
CA ALA A 30 -14.66 -0.86 11.78
C ALA A 30 -14.96 0.63 11.59
N THR A 31 -13.97 1.49 11.77
CA THR A 31 -14.13 2.93 11.59
C THR A 31 -14.35 3.31 10.14
N ALA A 32 -14.77 4.55 9.94
CA ALA A 32 -15.15 5.06 8.64
C ALA A 32 -13.98 5.04 7.63
N PRO A 33 -14.29 4.88 6.32
CA PRO A 33 -13.25 4.80 5.28
C PRO A 33 -12.28 5.99 5.25
N GLU A 34 -12.72 7.17 5.63
CA GLU A 34 -11.88 8.37 5.69
C GLU A 34 -10.74 8.27 6.71
N GLN A 35 -10.75 7.24 7.55
CA GLN A 35 -9.68 6.98 8.51
C GLN A 35 -8.62 6.04 7.96
N THR A 36 -8.62 5.79 6.65
CA THR A 36 -7.62 4.96 5.99
C THR A 36 -6.58 5.85 5.30
N VAL A 37 -5.30 5.57 5.56
CA VAL A 37 -4.16 6.23 4.91
C VAL A 37 -3.41 5.20 4.08
N VAL A 38 -3.14 5.53 2.82
CA VAL A 38 -2.39 4.67 1.89
C VAL A 38 -1.10 5.37 1.53
N LEU A 39 0.02 4.68 1.78
CA LEU A 39 1.36 5.20 1.57
C LEU A 39 1.98 4.56 0.34
N ILE A 40 2.50 5.38 -0.57
CA ILE A 40 3.03 4.97 -1.87
C ILE A 40 4.49 5.43 -1.96
N HIS A 41 5.41 4.46 -2.07
CA HIS A 41 6.85 4.73 -2.10
C HIS A 41 7.31 5.27 -3.46
N GLY A 42 8.49 5.91 -3.46
CA GLY A 42 9.12 6.39 -4.68
C GLY A 42 9.98 5.35 -5.39
N ASN A 43 10.73 5.80 -6.40
CA ASN A 43 11.56 4.91 -7.20
C ASN A 43 12.70 4.32 -6.35
N VAL A 44 13.05 3.07 -6.66
CA VAL A 44 14.12 2.32 -5.97
C VAL A 44 13.88 2.25 -4.45
N SER A 45 12.63 2.01 -4.07
CA SER A 45 12.23 1.91 -2.67
C SER A 45 11.23 0.76 -2.51
N SER A 46 10.56 0.69 -1.38
CA SER A 46 9.51 -0.29 -1.10
C SER A 46 8.64 0.20 0.05
N SER A 47 7.61 -0.58 0.38
CA SER A 47 6.75 -0.31 1.52
C SER A 47 7.52 -0.23 2.84
N LEU A 48 8.66 -0.91 2.94
CA LEU A 48 9.48 -0.90 4.15
C LEU A 48 9.96 0.50 4.55
N PHE A 49 10.08 1.40 3.57
CA PHE A 49 10.45 2.80 3.81
C PHE A 49 9.48 3.50 4.78
N TRP A 50 8.23 3.09 4.79
CA TRP A 50 7.18 3.78 5.52
C TRP A 50 6.99 3.32 6.96
N GLN A 51 7.69 2.28 7.41
CA GLN A 51 7.39 1.63 8.69
C GLN A 51 7.40 2.57 9.89
N GLU A 52 8.40 3.46 9.99
CA GLU A 52 8.49 4.39 11.12
C GLU A 52 7.30 5.34 11.12
N LEU A 53 6.95 5.89 9.96
CA LEU A 53 5.78 6.75 9.84
C LEU A 53 4.50 5.98 10.21
N MET A 54 4.38 4.74 9.77
CA MET A 54 3.22 3.91 10.10
C MET A 54 3.05 3.76 11.60
N GLN A 55 4.14 3.60 12.34
CA GLN A 55 4.09 3.51 13.80
C GLN A 55 3.71 4.84 14.46
N ASP A 56 4.15 5.95 13.86
CA ASP A 56 3.97 7.28 14.44
C ASP A 56 2.60 7.89 14.16
N LEU A 57 1.91 7.42 13.16
CA LEU A 57 0.57 7.91 12.85
C LEU A 57 -0.43 7.53 13.97
N PRO A 58 -1.47 8.36 14.19
CA PRO A 58 -2.48 8.07 15.22
C PRO A 58 -3.00 6.63 15.16
N SER A 59 -3.20 6.02 16.31
CA SER A 59 -3.55 4.61 16.41
C SER A 59 -4.97 4.28 15.95
N ASP A 60 -5.82 5.29 15.79
CA ASP A 60 -7.18 5.11 15.26
C ASP A 60 -7.23 5.08 13.73
N LEU A 61 -6.10 5.31 13.05
CA LEU A 61 -6.02 5.22 11.60
C LEU A 61 -5.66 3.81 11.15
N ARG A 62 -6.30 3.35 10.07
CA ARG A 62 -5.81 2.20 9.31
C ARG A 62 -4.76 2.68 8.34
N VAL A 63 -3.58 2.09 8.37
CA VAL A 63 -2.46 2.52 7.52
C VAL A 63 -1.99 1.36 6.66
N ILE A 64 -1.90 1.57 5.36
CA ILE A 64 -1.47 0.58 4.38
C ILE A 64 -0.33 1.17 3.56
N ALA A 65 0.76 0.42 3.41
CA ALA A 65 1.86 0.78 2.52
C ALA A 65 1.93 -0.27 1.40
N ILE A 66 1.90 0.19 0.16
CA ILE A 66 1.83 -0.68 -1.02
C ILE A 66 3.20 -0.77 -1.66
N ASP A 67 3.62 -2.00 -2.02
CA ASP A 67 4.77 -2.19 -2.90
C ASP A 67 4.32 -2.01 -4.35
N LEU A 68 4.93 -1.07 -5.04
CA LEU A 68 4.63 -0.85 -6.45
C LEU A 68 5.16 -2.00 -7.30
N ARG A 69 4.61 -2.17 -8.49
CA ARG A 69 5.00 -3.20 -9.47
C ARG A 69 6.52 -3.29 -9.61
N GLY A 70 7.08 -4.48 -9.44
CA GLY A 70 8.50 -4.73 -9.54
C GLY A 70 9.33 -4.36 -8.33
N PHE A 71 8.71 -3.92 -7.25
CA PHE A 71 9.39 -3.57 -5.99
C PHE A 71 8.86 -4.42 -4.84
N GLY A 72 9.69 -4.59 -3.81
CA GLY A 72 9.31 -5.35 -2.62
C GLY A 72 8.79 -6.74 -2.96
N GLU A 73 7.64 -7.07 -2.42
CA GLU A 73 7.00 -8.39 -2.61
C GLU A 73 5.98 -8.41 -3.76
N THR A 74 5.79 -7.29 -4.44
CA THR A 74 4.85 -7.22 -5.57
C THR A 74 5.43 -7.89 -6.81
N GLU A 75 4.57 -8.53 -7.55
CA GLU A 75 4.90 -9.20 -8.79
C GLU A 75 5.60 -8.27 -9.78
N SER A 76 6.63 -8.78 -10.47
CA SER A 76 7.38 -8.01 -11.49
C SER A 76 6.75 -8.23 -12.85
N LEU A 77 5.96 -7.26 -13.29
CA LEU A 77 5.40 -7.23 -14.64
C LEU A 77 5.97 -6.04 -15.39
N SER A 78 5.98 -6.14 -16.72
CA SER A 78 6.46 -5.04 -17.56
C SER A 78 5.56 -3.81 -17.42
N VAL A 79 6.17 -2.64 -17.60
CA VAL A 79 5.50 -1.35 -17.56
C VAL A 79 5.44 -0.78 -18.97
N ASP A 80 4.25 -0.32 -19.39
CA ASP A 80 4.11 0.41 -20.63
C ASP A 80 4.41 1.88 -20.38
N ALA A 81 5.69 2.26 -20.55
CA ALA A 81 6.15 3.62 -20.30
C ALA A 81 5.57 4.66 -21.24
N THR A 82 4.95 4.24 -22.36
CA THR A 82 4.27 5.18 -23.26
C THR A 82 3.02 5.78 -22.60
N ARG A 83 2.52 5.16 -21.54
CA ARG A 83 1.39 5.63 -20.74
C ARG A 83 1.84 6.39 -19.49
N GLY A 84 3.12 6.72 -19.38
CA GLY A 84 3.68 7.36 -18.20
C GLY A 84 3.67 6.42 -16.99
N VAL A 85 3.09 6.88 -15.88
CA VAL A 85 3.00 6.08 -14.64
C VAL A 85 1.67 5.34 -14.50
N ARG A 86 0.92 5.22 -15.59
CA ARG A 86 -0.44 4.69 -15.55
C ARG A 86 -0.53 3.27 -14.99
N ASP A 87 0.42 2.39 -15.36
CA ASP A 87 0.40 1.03 -14.84
C ASP A 87 0.53 1.01 -13.31
N PHE A 88 1.34 1.90 -12.75
CA PHE A 88 1.47 2.00 -11.30
C PHE A 88 0.18 2.50 -10.63
N SER A 89 -0.44 3.54 -11.18
CA SER A 89 -1.69 4.08 -10.61
C SER A 89 -2.83 3.08 -10.75
N ASP A 90 -2.90 2.36 -11.85
CA ASP A 90 -3.93 1.34 -12.05
C ASP A 90 -3.73 0.18 -11.07
N ASP A 91 -2.48 -0.19 -10.77
CA ASP A 91 -2.18 -1.23 -9.79
C ASP A 91 -2.60 -0.80 -8.38
N VAL A 92 -2.38 0.47 -8.02
CA VAL A 92 -2.83 1.03 -6.73
C VAL A 92 -4.35 0.96 -6.65
N HIS A 93 -5.04 1.39 -7.69
CA HIS A 93 -6.50 1.34 -7.74
C HIS A 93 -7.02 -0.09 -7.60
N ALA A 94 -6.41 -1.04 -8.33
CA ALA A 94 -6.79 -2.45 -8.24
C ALA A 94 -6.58 -3.00 -6.82
N THR A 95 -5.50 -2.60 -6.15
CA THR A 95 -5.22 -3.01 -4.78
C THR A 95 -6.29 -2.49 -3.82
N LEU A 96 -6.64 -1.22 -3.92
CA LEU A 96 -7.69 -0.63 -3.07
C LEU A 96 -9.04 -1.31 -3.31
N THR A 97 -9.35 -1.60 -4.56
CA THR A 97 -10.58 -2.32 -4.93
C THR A 97 -10.61 -3.71 -4.30
N ALA A 98 -9.50 -4.45 -4.39
CA ALA A 98 -9.39 -5.79 -3.81
C ALA A 98 -9.52 -5.77 -2.28
N LEU A 99 -9.10 -4.68 -1.64
CA LEU A 99 -9.21 -4.50 -0.19
C LEU A 99 -10.57 -3.93 0.25
N GLY A 100 -11.44 -3.60 -0.69
CA GLY A 100 -12.74 -3.00 -0.37
C GLY A 100 -12.66 -1.55 0.11
N ILE A 101 -11.57 -0.86 -0.23
CA ILE A 101 -11.36 0.53 0.18
C ILE A 101 -11.88 1.46 -0.91
N GLU A 102 -12.92 2.23 -0.61
CA GLU A 102 -13.54 3.16 -1.56
C GLU A 102 -12.94 4.57 -1.46
N THR A 103 -12.56 4.97 -0.25
CA THR A 103 -11.96 6.29 0.00
C THR A 103 -10.77 6.15 0.92
N ALA A 104 -9.73 6.95 0.68
CA ALA A 104 -8.52 6.94 1.50
C ALA A 104 -7.76 8.25 1.31
N HIS A 105 -6.91 8.57 2.28
CA HIS A 105 -5.91 9.62 2.12
C HIS A 105 -4.68 8.97 1.48
N LEU A 106 -4.21 9.53 0.37
CA LEU A 106 -3.02 9.03 -0.32
C LEU A 106 -1.83 9.92 0.00
N VAL A 107 -0.73 9.31 0.39
CA VAL A 107 0.53 9.99 0.64
C VAL A 107 1.60 9.33 -0.22
N GLY A 108 2.24 10.10 -1.06
CA GLY A 108 3.29 9.62 -1.96
C GLY A 108 4.61 10.32 -1.71
N TRP A 109 5.69 9.65 -2.15
CA TRP A 109 7.05 10.19 -2.07
C TRP A 109 7.79 9.98 -3.37
#